data_981e518e19c8c89de2339bb02fdc7336
#
_entry.id   981e518e19c8c89de2339bb02fdc7336
#
_cell.length_a   1.000
_cell.length_b   1.000
_cell.length_c   1.000
_cell.angle_alpha   90.00
_cell.angle_beta   90.00
_cell.angle_gamma   90.00
#
_symmetry.space_group_name_H-M   'P 1'
#
loop_
_entity.id
_entity.type
_entity.pdbx_description
1 polymer ?
#
loop_
_entity_poly.entity_id
_entity_poly.type
_entity_poly.pdbx_seq_one_letter_code
_entity_poly.pdbx_strand_id
1 'polypeptide(L)'
;MAPILIREIHLRLLMGPLGGQIRAINTPDTSGHRISKAISWLRANYKEPIEIGGLSKLAGMSPASFHRHFKKVTEMSPLQYRKRLRLYEARRLMLAENETAAGAAYAVGYESPAQFSRDYRSVFGNPPKRSLRP
;
A
#
# COMPACT_ATOMS: atom_id res chain seq x y z
N MET A 1 -0.71 1.83 -17.73
CA MET A 1 -1.99 1.59 -17.12
C MET A 1 -2.06 0.36 -16.22
N ALA A 2 -1.42 -0.72 -16.60
CA ALA A 2 -1.51 -1.93 -15.79
C ALA A 2 -1.10 -1.72 -14.32
N PRO A 3 0.02 -1.10 -14.01
CA PRO A 3 0.33 -0.87 -12.60
C PRO A 3 -0.69 0.03 -11.96
N ILE A 4 -1.16 0.98 -12.71
CA ILE A 4 -2.21 1.83 -12.22
C ILE A 4 -3.48 1.01 -12.11
N LEU A 5 -3.71 0.10 -13.04
CA LEU A 5 -4.86 -0.75 -12.99
C LEU A 5 -4.85 -1.65 -11.76
N ILE A 6 -3.72 -2.26 -11.48
CA ILE A 6 -3.60 -3.08 -10.28
C ILE A 6 -3.77 -2.20 -9.05
N ARG A 7 -3.15 -1.06 -9.08
CA ARG A 7 -3.31 -0.09 -8.04
C ARG A 7 -4.75 0.39 -7.97
N GLU A 8 -5.38 0.54 -9.14
CA GLU A 8 -6.77 0.91 -9.19
C GLU A 8 -7.69 -0.17 -8.68
N ILE A 9 -7.38 -1.42 -8.95
CA ILE A 9 -8.14 -2.50 -8.36
C ILE A 9 -8.05 -2.39 -6.86
N HIS A 10 -6.86 -2.17 -6.38
CA HIS A 10 -6.63 -1.96 -4.99
C HIS A 10 -7.35 -0.72 -4.48
N LEU A 11 -7.29 0.35 -5.24
CA LEU A 11 -7.99 1.58 -4.92
C LEU A 11 -9.49 1.43 -5.05
N ARG A 12 -9.95 0.68 -6.02
CA ARG A 12 -11.37 0.45 -6.20
C ARG A 12 -11.96 -0.38 -5.09
N LEU A 13 -11.17 -1.28 -4.52
CA LEU A 13 -11.60 -1.97 -3.31
C LEU A 13 -11.86 -0.96 -2.21
N LEU A 14 -11.12 0.13 -2.23
CA LEU A 14 -11.27 1.17 -1.23
C LEU A 14 -12.36 2.16 -1.59
N MET A 15 -12.64 2.32 -2.87
CA MET A 15 -13.51 3.40 -3.31
C MET A 15 -14.67 2.95 -4.16
N GLY A 16 -14.41 2.26 -5.24
CA GLY A 16 -15.42 1.98 -6.24
C GLY A 16 -16.52 1.04 -5.79
N PRO A 17 -16.20 -0.23 -5.55
CA PRO A 17 -17.23 -1.19 -5.16
C PRO A 17 -17.79 -0.95 -3.78
N LEU A 18 -17.23 0.01 -3.07
CA LEU A 18 -17.62 0.32 -1.71
C LEU A 18 -18.29 1.68 -1.61
N GLY A 19 -19.11 2.03 -2.58
CA GLY A 19 -19.74 3.35 -2.62
C GLY A 19 -20.36 3.76 -1.30
N GLY A 20 -21.10 2.85 -0.66
CA GLY A 20 -21.70 3.13 0.62
C GLY A 20 -20.68 3.30 1.72
N GLN A 21 -19.59 2.52 1.64
CA GLN A 21 -18.53 2.62 2.63
C GLN A 21 -17.67 3.85 2.43
N ILE A 22 -17.53 4.29 1.19
CA ILE A 22 -16.83 5.54 0.92
C ILE A 22 -17.54 6.68 1.62
N ARG A 23 -18.86 6.68 1.57
CA ARG A 23 -19.64 7.68 2.27
C ARG A 23 -19.39 7.63 3.77
N ALA A 24 -19.36 6.43 4.34
CA ALA A 24 -19.09 6.26 5.75
C ALA A 24 -17.65 6.68 6.10
N ILE A 25 -16.71 6.36 5.20
CA ILE A 25 -15.31 6.75 5.39
C ILE A 25 -15.16 8.27 5.46
N ASN A 26 -15.96 8.98 4.68
CA ASN A 26 -15.86 10.43 4.62
C ASN A 26 -16.67 11.13 5.71
N THR A 27 -17.41 10.40 6.52
CA THR A 27 -18.16 10.98 7.62
C THR A 27 -17.20 11.28 8.77
N PRO A 28 -17.14 12.55 9.24
CA PRO A 28 -16.24 12.90 10.35
C PRO A 28 -16.50 12.04 11.58
N ASP A 29 -15.42 11.72 12.28
CA ASP A 29 -15.45 10.98 13.55
C ASP A 29 -15.94 9.55 13.48
N THR A 30 -16.14 9.01 12.27
CA THR A 30 -16.40 7.58 12.13
C THR A 30 -15.08 6.81 12.10
N SER A 31 -15.15 5.51 12.40
CA SER A 31 -13.97 4.64 12.26
C SER A 31 -13.45 4.67 10.83
N GLY A 32 -14.36 4.67 9.84
CA GLY A 32 -13.95 4.73 8.44
C GLY A 32 -13.19 6.01 8.11
N HIS A 33 -13.67 7.14 8.62
CA HIS A 33 -12.99 8.41 8.40
C HIS A 33 -11.59 8.41 9.03
N ARG A 34 -11.47 7.87 10.23
CA ARG A 34 -10.19 7.77 10.92
C ARG A 34 -9.22 6.87 10.18
N ILE A 35 -9.71 5.75 9.66
CA ILE A 35 -8.88 4.85 8.87
C ILE A 35 -8.44 5.52 7.57
N SER A 36 -9.32 6.32 6.94
CA SER A 36 -8.94 6.99 5.71
C SER A 36 -7.79 7.99 5.91
N LYS A 37 -7.68 8.58 7.10
CA LYS A 37 -6.53 9.43 7.42
C LYS A 37 -5.23 8.62 7.41
N ALA A 38 -5.25 7.43 8.01
CA ALA A 38 -4.07 6.57 8.02
C ALA A 38 -3.72 6.10 6.61
N ILE A 39 -4.72 5.77 5.81
CA ILE A 39 -4.50 5.36 4.43
C ILE A 39 -3.86 6.49 3.63
N SER A 40 -4.36 7.70 3.77
CA SER A 40 -3.80 8.86 3.08
C SER A 40 -2.35 9.11 3.49
N TRP A 41 -2.08 8.97 4.78
CA TRP A 41 -0.70 9.12 5.27
C TRP A 41 0.21 8.06 4.68
N LEU A 42 -0.24 6.80 4.65
CA LEU A 42 0.55 5.72 4.08
C LEU A 42 0.85 5.96 2.61
N ARG A 43 -0.13 6.42 1.85
CA ARG A 43 0.07 6.71 0.43
C ARG A 43 1.08 7.82 0.20
N ALA A 44 1.13 8.79 1.08
CA ALA A 44 2.07 9.89 0.96
C ALA A 44 3.45 9.51 1.51
N ASN A 45 3.53 8.53 2.39
CA ASN A 45 4.74 8.24 3.15
C ASN A 45 5.18 6.78 3.12
N TYR A 46 4.83 6.02 2.09
CA TYR A 46 5.17 4.59 2.08
C TYR A 46 6.67 4.32 2.03
N LYS A 47 7.45 5.31 1.64
CA LYS A 47 8.92 5.18 1.61
C LYS A 47 9.54 5.28 2.99
N GLU A 48 8.83 5.86 3.94
CA GLU A 48 9.35 6.11 5.26
C GLU A 48 9.15 4.92 6.19
N PRO A 49 9.96 4.82 7.23
CA PRO A 49 9.70 3.82 8.27
C PRO A 49 8.31 4.04 8.86
N ILE A 50 7.69 2.96 9.27
CA ILE A 50 6.34 3.02 9.81
C ILE A 50 6.32 2.45 11.21
N GLU A 51 5.63 3.15 12.10
CA GLU A 51 5.32 2.66 13.42
C GLU A 51 3.82 2.55 13.56
N ILE A 52 3.35 1.36 13.94
CA ILE A 52 1.91 1.13 14.10
C ILE A 52 1.34 2.03 15.18
N GLY A 53 2.10 2.24 16.25
CA GLY A 53 1.67 3.16 17.31
C GLY A 53 1.41 4.57 16.80
N GLY A 54 2.29 5.05 15.93
CA GLY A 54 2.12 6.38 15.32
C GLY A 54 0.91 6.45 14.44
N LEU A 55 0.68 5.41 13.63
CA LEU A 55 -0.50 5.36 12.77
C LEU A 55 -1.79 5.29 13.56
N SER A 56 -1.81 4.48 14.61
CA SER A 56 -3.01 4.36 15.43
C SER A 56 -3.32 5.68 16.11
N LYS A 57 -2.30 6.41 16.56
CA LYS A 57 -2.50 7.75 17.12
C LYS A 57 -3.04 8.71 16.09
N LEU A 58 -2.50 8.68 14.89
CA LEU A 58 -3.00 9.51 13.79
C LEU A 58 -4.47 9.24 13.54
N ALA A 59 -4.87 7.98 13.63
CA ALA A 59 -6.26 7.60 13.46
C ALA A 59 -7.11 7.84 14.71
N GLY A 60 -6.49 8.19 15.83
CA GLY A 60 -7.22 8.38 17.09
C GLY A 60 -7.76 7.09 17.66
N MET A 61 -7.04 5.99 17.49
CA MET A 61 -7.46 4.67 17.93
C MET A 61 -6.37 3.97 18.71
N SER A 62 -6.76 2.99 19.54
CA SER A 62 -5.79 2.08 20.13
C SER A 62 -5.20 1.19 19.04
N PRO A 63 -4.00 0.64 19.23
CA PRO A 63 -3.41 -0.23 18.21
C PRO A 63 -4.29 -1.42 17.83
N ALA A 64 -4.94 -2.06 18.80
CA ALA A 64 -5.80 -3.20 18.50
C ALA A 64 -7.03 -2.78 17.69
N SER A 65 -7.67 -1.69 18.06
CA SER A 65 -8.82 -1.17 17.33
C SER A 65 -8.42 -0.73 15.93
N PHE A 66 -7.27 -0.07 15.82
CA PHE A 66 -6.74 0.38 14.53
C PHE A 66 -6.52 -0.79 13.58
N HIS A 67 -5.83 -1.84 14.05
CA HIS A 67 -5.61 -3.03 13.23
C HIS A 67 -6.91 -3.64 12.74
N ARG A 68 -7.87 -3.79 13.64
CA ARG A 68 -9.14 -4.41 13.29
C ARG A 68 -9.89 -3.60 12.25
N HIS A 69 -9.99 -2.31 12.44
CA HIS A 69 -10.71 -1.45 11.50
C HIS A 69 -9.97 -1.27 10.19
N PHE A 70 -8.63 -1.19 10.24
CA PHE A 70 -7.83 -1.08 9.02
C PHE A 70 -8.03 -2.31 8.14
N LYS A 71 -7.98 -3.50 8.75
CA LYS A 71 -8.17 -4.73 8.01
C LYS A 71 -9.59 -4.84 7.46
N LYS A 72 -10.56 -4.34 8.19
CA LYS A 72 -11.94 -4.34 7.74
C LYS A 72 -12.12 -3.48 6.49
N VAL A 73 -11.43 -2.36 6.42
CA VAL A 73 -11.54 -1.44 5.28
C VAL A 73 -10.70 -1.90 4.09
N THR A 74 -9.46 -2.33 4.35
CA THR A 74 -8.49 -2.64 3.27
C THR A 74 -8.31 -4.12 3.00
N GLU A 75 -8.78 -4.97 3.88
CA GLU A 75 -8.56 -6.42 3.88
C GLU A 75 -7.08 -6.77 4.04
N MET A 76 -6.29 -5.85 4.55
CA MET A 76 -4.86 -6.02 4.78
C MET A 76 -4.44 -5.36 6.08
N SER A 77 -3.32 -5.81 6.63
CA SER A 77 -2.70 -5.07 7.72
C SER A 77 -2.06 -3.80 7.18
N PRO A 78 -1.78 -2.81 8.03
CA PRO A 78 -1.09 -1.60 7.58
C PRO A 78 0.28 -1.88 6.95
N LEU A 79 1.03 -2.85 7.48
CA LEU A 79 2.32 -3.19 6.91
C LEU A 79 2.18 -3.85 5.54
N GLN A 80 1.18 -4.70 5.36
CA GLN A 80 0.90 -5.30 4.06
C GLN A 80 0.48 -4.25 3.06
N TYR A 81 -0.32 -3.29 3.48
CA TYR A 81 -0.76 -2.21 2.64
C TYR A 81 0.43 -1.39 2.15
N ARG A 82 1.33 -1.02 3.07
CA ARG A 82 2.54 -0.28 2.70
C ARG A 82 3.41 -1.08 1.74
N LYS A 83 3.57 -2.37 2.00
CA LYS A 83 4.37 -3.24 1.14
C LYS A 83 3.82 -3.22 -0.29
N ARG A 84 2.52 -3.32 -0.44
CA ARG A 84 1.93 -3.30 -1.78
C ARG A 84 2.09 -1.96 -2.48
N LEU A 85 1.98 -0.86 -1.75
CA LEU A 85 2.24 0.45 -2.33
C LEU A 85 3.66 0.52 -2.89
N ARG A 86 4.63 0.05 -2.12
CA ARG A 86 6.02 0.04 -2.55
C ARG A 86 6.24 -0.82 -3.79
N LEU A 87 5.67 -2.01 -3.78
CA LEU A 87 5.88 -2.96 -4.87
C LEU A 87 5.23 -2.49 -6.17
N TYR A 88 4.04 -1.96 -6.10
CA TYR A 88 3.37 -1.44 -7.30
C TYR A 88 4.09 -0.23 -7.86
N GLU A 89 4.57 0.65 -7.03
CA GLU A 89 5.32 1.80 -7.51
C GLU A 89 6.67 1.37 -8.10
N ALA A 90 7.36 0.42 -7.46
CA ALA A 90 8.61 -0.11 -8.01
C ALA A 90 8.38 -0.71 -9.39
N ARG A 91 7.29 -1.46 -9.54
CA ARG A 91 6.96 -2.06 -10.83
C ARG A 91 6.70 -0.97 -11.88
N ARG A 92 6.01 0.07 -11.50
CA ARG A 92 5.78 1.20 -12.40
C ARG A 92 7.10 1.83 -12.85
N LEU A 93 8.02 2.03 -11.90
CA LEU A 93 9.33 2.60 -12.23
C LEU A 93 10.11 1.74 -13.21
N MET A 94 10.07 0.43 -13.02
CA MET A 94 10.76 -0.49 -13.93
C MET A 94 10.12 -0.50 -15.32
N LEU A 95 8.81 -0.43 -15.39
CA LEU A 95 8.10 -0.48 -16.67
C LEU A 95 8.11 0.85 -17.40
N ALA A 96 7.85 1.94 -16.69
CA ALA A 96 7.66 3.24 -17.34
C ALA A 96 8.95 4.05 -17.42
N GLU A 97 9.85 3.87 -16.47
CA GLU A 97 11.06 4.69 -16.39
C GLU A 97 12.34 3.88 -16.57
N ASN A 98 12.17 2.63 -16.99
CA ASN A 98 13.31 1.75 -17.29
C ASN A 98 14.29 1.62 -16.12
N GLU A 99 13.79 1.68 -14.91
CA GLU A 99 14.62 1.56 -13.72
C GLU A 99 15.06 0.11 -13.51
N THR A 100 16.23 -0.08 -12.95
CA THR A 100 16.66 -1.43 -12.57
C THR A 100 15.88 -1.90 -11.35
N ALA A 101 15.88 -3.22 -11.13
CA ALA A 101 15.21 -3.76 -9.96
C ALA A 101 15.81 -3.20 -8.67
N ALA A 102 17.14 -3.13 -8.60
CA ALA A 102 17.79 -2.57 -7.40
C ALA A 102 17.46 -1.09 -7.24
N GLY A 103 17.50 -0.33 -8.33
CA GLY A 103 17.17 1.09 -8.28
C GLY A 103 15.75 1.32 -7.86
N ALA A 104 14.82 0.53 -8.39
CA ALA A 104 13.41 0.63 -8.01
C ALA A 104 13.22 0.28 -6.53
N ALA A 105 13.92 -0.76 -6.06
CA ALA A 105 13.83 -1.15 -4.66
C ALA A 105 14.23 0.01 -3.73
N TYR A 106 15.36 0.62 -4.00
CA TYR A 106 15.82 1.75 -3.18
C TYR A 106 14.88 2.95 -3.32
N ALA A 107 14.41 3.20 -4.52
CA ALA A 107 13.53 4.35 -4.77
C ALA A 107 12.23 4.28 -3.97
N VAL A 108 11.73 3.07 -3.69
CA VAL A 108 10.48 2.94 -2.94
C VAL A 108 10.70 2.68 -1.44
N GLY A 109 11.96 2.73 -0.99
CA GLY A 109 12.24 2.68 0.43
C GLY A 109 12.77 1.35 0.96
N TYR A 110 13.04 0.37 0.10
CA TYR A 110 13.68 -0.86 0.56
C TYR A 110 15.15 -0.58 0.86
N GLU A 111 15.63 -1.17 1.93
CA GLU A 111 17.06 -1.09 2.26
C GLU A 111 17.85 -2.22 1.64
N SER A 112 17.15 -3.30 1.26
CA SER A 112 17.78 -4.50 0.72
C SER A 112 17.08 -4.92 -0.56
N PRO A 113 17.80 -4.93 -1.71
CA PRO A 113 17.23 -5.47 -2.94
C PRO A 113 16.81 -6.93 -2.82
N ALA A 114 17.49 -7.70 -1.97
CA ALA A 114 17.13 -9.10 -1.76
C ALA A 114 15.76 -9.22 -1.10
N GLN A 115 15.49 -8.39 -0.10
CA GLN A 115 14.17 -8.39 0.53
C GLN A 115 13.11 -7.92 -0.46
N PHE A 116 13.41 -6.90 -1.25
CA PHE A 116 12.52 -6.44 -2.30
C PHE A 116 12.18 -7.57 -3.26
N SER A 117 13.17 -8.32 -3.72
CA SER A 117 12.94 -9.41 -4.65
C SER A 117 12.03 -10.49 -4.05
N ARG A 118 12.25 -10.82 -2.79
CA ARG A 118 11.42 -11.81 -2.11
C ARG A 118 9.96 -11.33 -2.00
N ASP A 119 9.79 -10.09 -1.59
CA ASP A 119 8.45 -9.52 -1.45
C ASP A 119 7.76 -9.38 -2.81
N TYR A 120 8.51 -8.96 -3.82
CA TYR A 120 7.99 -8.82 -5.18
C TYR A 120 7.49 -10.17 -5.69
N ARG A 121 8.31 -11.19 -5.54
CA ARG A 121 7.92 -12.53 -5.97
C ARG A 121 6.72 -13.04 -5.21
N SER A 122 6.64 -12.76 -3.93
CA SER A 122 5.50 -13.18 -3.12
C SER A 122 4.19 -12.55 -3.61
N VAL A 123 4.23 -11.31 -4.04
CA VAL A 123 3.03 -10.59 -4.47
C VAL A 123 2.70 -10.85 -5.93
N PHE A 124 3.70 -10.84 -6.80
CA PHE A 124 3.48 -10.93 -8.24
C PHE A 124 3.73 -12.32 -8.83
N GLY A 125 4.28 -13.23 -8.05
CA GLY A 125 4.52 -14.60 -8.50
C GLY A 125 5.82 -14.82 -9.27
N ASN A 126 6.47 -13.77 -9.70
CA ASN A 126 7.72 -13.83 -10.46
C ASN A 126 8.73 -12.85 -9.90
N PRO A 127 10.05 -13.13 -10.08
CA PRO A 127 11.06 -12.14 -9.72
C PRO A 127 10.90 -10.88 -10.56
N PRO A 128 11.40 -9.73 -10.08
CA PRO A 128 11.21 -8.47 -10.79
C PRO A 128 11.63 -8.49 -12.24
N LYS A 129 12.81 -9.01 -12.53
CA LYS A 129 13.31 -9.08 -13.90
C LYS A 129 12.40 -9.90 -14.80
N ARG A 130 11.91 -11.02 -14.29
CA ARG A 130 11.14 -11.96 -15.08
C ARG A 130 9.77 -11.41 -15.39
N SER A 131 9.15 -10.72 -14.46
CA SER A 131 7.80 -10.21 -14.67
C SER A 131 7.74 -9.06 -15.65
N LEU A 132 8.89 -8.48 -16.03
CA LEU A 132 8.95 -7.41 -17.01
C LEU A 132 9.20 -7.92 -18.41
N ARG A 133 9.51 -9.17 -18.58
CA ARG A 133 9.75 -9.76 -19.90
C ARG A 133 8.43 -10.15 -20.54
N PRO A 134 8.32 -9.92 -21.84
CA PRO A 134 7.13 -10.34 -22.57
C PRO A 134 6.91 -11.83 -22.51
#